data_57d65e8f4a837d133b443d1b17c0082c
#
_entry.id   57d65e8f4a837d133b443d1b17c0082c
#
_cell.length_a   1.000
_cell.length_b   1.000
_cell.length_c   1.000
_cell.angle_alpha   90.00
_cell.angle_beta   90.00
_cell.angle_gamma   90.00
#
_symmetry.space_group_name_H-M   'P 1'
#
loop_
_entity.id
_entity.type
_entity.pdbx_description
1 polymer ?
#
loop_
_entity_poly.entity_id
_entity_poly.type
_entity_poly.pdbx_seq_one_letter_code
_entity_poly.pdbx_strand_id
1 'polypeptide(L)'
;MPPTKRISSSKKKKKLDRSNSKGNVNNSITAPDLNEVISQADVALETSDIDNALKLYTYASTNLKIELQKMTENIIASEEEREALILSLSKVLGKMAEIKVSIGDHFGGRQDFTDATNLLNGEAVSNNPISKAQWKEARANLYLYLGQLTNCTDALNAFQTAIGDLKDCIVLLDSALQDGDIQDDNVQNALIETKQQLCGAYCSVAELYLTDLCYEPNAENACEEALQLALQLDDPKSSPDALQAMANLRLSQKRNKEALNLVLNAYNRVREGCEAMADLVGLSNKEAEEANDVRVEAKELQGDALEAANSLPGFEFRCQMAKLLLECASLVETIDSLNDGDKKKQKNSCVEASIQVLGSLLAENDEVIEIWFLLGCAFSSADPKNSQSARYYFENSLEMLQNVKKIMEQGDIDDEESMTALNEIDEKITEVQEKLDLLGDDDEDMEED
;
A
#
# COMPACT_ATOMS: atom_id res chain seq x y z
N MET A 1 4.71 -1.86 -3.87
CA MET A 1 4.57 -0.55 -3.18
C MET A 1 5.93 -0.12 -2.68
N PRO A 2 6.41 1.10 -2.89
CA PRO A 2 7.67 1.54 -2.28
C PRO A 2 7.48 1.62 -0.76
N PRO A 3 8.50 1.30 0.04
CA PRO A 3 8.39 1.30 1.49
C PRO A 3 8.10 2.71 2.00
N THR A 4 7.05 2.86 2.78
CA THR A 4 6.70 4.08 3.51
C THR A 4 7.87 4.54 4.38
N LYS A 5 8.32 5.79 4.23
CA LYS A 5 9.36 6.40 5.07
C LYS A 5 8.87 6.45 6.53
N ARG A 6 9.42 5.62 7.39
CA ARG A 6 9.26 5.78 8.84
C ARG A 6 9.92 7.09 9.28
N ILE A 7 9.17 7.93 9.97
CA ILE A 7 9.67 9.17 10.57
C ILE A 7 10.74 8.80 11.59
N SER A 8 12.01 9.12 11.30
CA SER A 8 13.16 8.75 12.13
C SER A 8 13.36 9.75 13.26
N SER A 9 13.31 9.26 14.50
CA SER A 9 13.76 9.99 15.69
C SER A 9 15.25 10.34 15.62
N SER A 10 15.58 11.55 16.01
CA SER A 10 16.90 12.20 15.99
C SER A 10 18.07 11.36 16.50
N LYS A 11 19.09 11.17 15.67
CA LYS A 11 20.37 10.52 16.03
C LYS A 11 21.31 11.48 16.76
N LYS A 12 21.62 11.19 18.03
CA LYS A 12 22.82 11.69 18.72
C LYS A 12 24.07 11.07 18.09
N LYS A 13 24.92 11.91 17.46
CA LYS A 13 26.26 11.51 16.97
C LYS A 13 27.18 11.18 18.16
N LYS A 14 27.56 9.90 18.30
CA LYS A 14 28.73 9.52 19.10
C LYS A 14 29.99 9.55 18.22
N LYS A 15 30.97 10.38 18.63
CA LYS A 15 32.33 10.35 18.08
C LYS A 15 32.99 9.04 18.44
N LEU A 16 33.49 8.31 17.45
CA LEU A 16 34.40 7.17 17.66
C LEU A 16 35.85 7.67 17.56
N ASP A 17 36.60 7.46 18.65
CA ASP A 17 38.04 7.66 18.70
C ASP A 17 38.75 6.55 17.92
N ARG A 18 39.61 6.96 16.98
CA ARG A 18 40.53 6.08 16.27
C ARG A 18 41.75 5.82 17.17
N SER A 19 41.90 4.61 17.69
CA SER A 19 43.16 4.12 18.19
C SER A 19 43.80 3.17 17.16
N ASN A 20 44.94 3.56 16.62
CA ASN A 20 45.82 2.72 15.79
C ASN A 20 46.45 1.64 16.65
N SER A 21 46.15 0.37 16.41
CA SER A 21 47.04 -0.72 16.79
C SER A 21 47.39 -1.56 15.55
N LYS A 22 48.65 -1.48 15.13
CA LYS A 22 49.23 -2.39 14.15
C LYS A 22 49.42 -3.78 14.81
N GLY A 23 48.49 -4.68 14.55
CA GLY A 23 48.61 -6.10 14.82
C GLY A 23 48.65 -6.86 13.50
N ASN A 24 49.78 -7.49 13.23
CA ASN A 24 50.00 -8.39 12.11
C ASN A 24 49.24 -9.69 12.40
N VAL A 25 48.07 -9.89 11.80
CA VAL A 25 47.31 -11.13 11.89
C VAL A 25 47.21 -11.70 10.47
N ASN A 26 47.77 -12.89 10.29
CA ASN A 26 47.49 -13.73 9.13
C ASN A 26 45.98 -14.01 9.10
N ASN A 27 45.22 -13.19 8.40
CA ASN A 27 43.82 -13.45 8.13
C ASN A 27 43.74 -14.46 6.98
N SER A 28 43.49 -15.73 7.32
CA SER A 28 42.69 -16.55 6.44
C SER A 28 41.35 -15.82 6.29
N ILE A 29 41.10 -15.25 5.11
CA ILE A 29 39.82 -14.63 4.78
C ILE A 29 38.82 -15.80 4.77
N THR A 30 38.18 -16.06 5.92
CA THR A 30 36.97 -16.88 5.95
C THR A 30 35.89 -16.14 5.14
N ALA A 31 35.29 -16.84 4.18
CA ALA A 31 34.14 -16.27 3.46
C ALA A 31 33.11 -15.74 4.48
N PRO A 32 32.56 -14.57 4.27
CA PRO A 32 31.57 -14.01 5.20
C PRO A 32 30.35 -14.97 5.34
N ASP A 33 29.82 -15.07 6.54
CA ASP A 33 28.62 -15.84 6.78
C ASP A 33 27.48 -15.27 5.92
N LEU A 34 26.84 -16.11 5.11
CA LEU A 34 25.76 -15.67 4.20
C LEU A 34 24.57 -15.09 4.95
N ASN A 35 24.25 -15.60 6.14
CA ASN A 35 23.19 -15.04 6.98
C ASN A 35 23.54 -13.62 7.45
N GLU A 36 24.82 -13.37 7.78
CA GLU A 36 25.28 -12.02 8.13
C GLU A 36 25.20 -11.07 6.93
N VAL A 37 25.55 -11.53 5.73
CA VAL A 37 25.42 -10.73 4.49
C VAL A 37 23.96 -10.40 4.19
N ILE A 38 23.04 -11.36 4.33
CA ILE A 38 21.60 -11.13 4.15
C ILE A 38 21.08 -10.12 5.18
N SER A 39 21.45 -10.27 6.44
CA SER A 39 21.06 -9.31 7.50
C SER A 39 21.61 -7.90 7.23
N GLN A 40 22.82 -7.77 6.70
CA GLN A 40 23.38 -6.47 6.29
C GLN A 40 22.62 -5.89 5.10
N ALA A 41 22.14 -6.72 4.17
CA ALA A 41 21.31 -6.30 3.05
C ALA A 41 19.95 -5.78 3.53
N ASP A 42 19.31 -6.47 4.49
CA ASP A 42 18.05 -6.04 5.12
C ASP A 42 18.22 -4.67 5.79
N VAL A 43 19.28 -4.46 6.56
CA VAL A 43 19.61 -3.17 7.19
C VAL A 43 19.85 -2.07 6.16
N ALA A 44 20.56 -2.38 5.06
CA ALA A 44 20.77 -1.42 3.97
C ALA A 44 19.44 -1.02 3.33
N LEU A 45 18.52 -1.96 3.14
CA LEU A 45 17.17 -1.70 2.62
C LEU A 45 16.36 -0.82 3.58
N GLU A 46 16.37 -1.11 4.89
CA GLU A 46 15.70 -0.29 5.91
C GLU A 46 16.24 1.15 5.96
N THR A 47 17.52 1.34 5.68
CA THR A 47 18.16 2.66 5.63
C THR A 47 18.07 3.33 4.27
N SER A 48 17.31 2.76 3.33
CA SER A 48 17.14 3.26 1.95
C SER A 48 18.45 3.32 1.13
N ASP A 49 19.46 2.52 1.48
CA ASP A 49 20.68 2.33 0.69
C ASP A 49 20.47 1.20 -0.33
N ILE A 50 19.63 1.50 -1.33
CA ILE A 50 19.14 0.55 -2.33
C ILE A 50 20.27 -0.12 -3.11
N ASP A 51 21.27 0.68 -3.52
CA ASP A 51 22.41 0.17 -4.29
C ASP A 51 23.25 -0.85 -3.51
N ASN A 52 23.44 -0.60 -2.23
CA ASN A 52 24.20 -1.49 -1.36
C ASN A 52 23.38 -2.75 -1.03
N ALA A 53 22.09 -2.60 -0.74
CA ALA A 53 21.18 -3.73 -0.52
C ALA A 53 21.19 -4.68 -1.72
N LEU A 54 21.02 -4.15 -2.94
CA LEU A 54 21.03 -4.95 -4.17
C LEU A 54 22.37 -5.67 -4.40
N LYS A 55 23.51 -5.03 -4.12
CA LYS A 55 24.84 -5.67 -4.21
C LYS A 55 24.99 -6.83 -3.23
N LEU A 56 24.57 -6.64 -1.98
CA LEU A 56 24.66 -7.66 -0.94
C LEU A 56 23.73 -8.85 -1.24
N TYR A 57 22.48 -8.61 -1.65
CA TYR A 57 21.59 -9.69 -2.07
C TYR A 57 22.10 -10.42 -3.32
N THR A 58 22.69 -9.71 -4.30
CA THR A 58 23.31 -10.35 -5.47
C THR A 58 24.47 -11.27 -5.07
N TYR A 59 25.31 -10.82 -4.15
CA TYR A 59 26.38 -11.65 -3.59
C TYR A 59 25.81 -12.89 -2.86
N ALA A 60 24.81 -12.69 -2.00
CA ALA A 60 24.16 -13.77 -1.26
C ALA A 60 23.51 -14.79 -2.22
N SER A 61 22.72 -14.34 -3.20
CA SER A 61 22.06 -15.23 -4.17
C SER A 61 23.04 -16.06 -4.99
N THR A 62 24.16 -15.46 -5.39
CA THR A 62 25.22 -16.15 -6.15
C THR A 62 25.84 -17.26 -5.32
N ASN A 63 26.16 -16.99 -4.05
CA ASN A 63 26.80 -18.00 -3.17
C ASN A 63 25.79 -19.09 -2.76
N LEU A 64 24.53 -18.74 -2.48
CA LEU A 64 23.46 -19.72 -2.21
C LEU A 64 23.24 -20.67 -3.41
N LYS A 65 23.29 -20.16 -4.64
CA LYS A 65 23.19 -20.99 -5.87
C LYS A 65 24.39 -21.97 -5.96
N ILE A 66 25.60 -21.52 -5.64
CA ILE A 66 26.79 -22.35 -5.63
C ILE A 66 26.69 -23.45 -4.53
N GLU A 67 26.18 -23.11 -3.35
CA GLU A 67 25.99 -24.08 -2.27
C GLU A 67 24.91 -25.11 -2.64
N LEU A 68 23.82 -24.69 -3.21
CA LEU A 68 22.74 -25.58 -3.70
C LEU A 68 23.26 -26.54 -4.78
N GLN A 69 24.10 -26.06 -5.70
CA GLN A 69 24.74 -26.92 -6.71
C GLN A 69 25.69 -27.95 -6.07
N LYS A 70 26.51 -27.56 -5.09
CA LYS A 70 27.37 -28.48 -4.36
C LYS A 70 26.59 -29.56 -3.60
N MET A 71 25.44 -29.20 -3.02
CA MET A 71 24.54 -30.17 -2.35
C MET A 71 23.93 -31.17 -3.33
N THR A 72 23.60 -30.74 -4.55
CA THR A 72 23.08 -31.65 -5.59
C THR A 72 24.13 -32.62 -6.09
N GLU A 73 25.41 -32.25 -6.07
CA GLU A 73 26.54 -33.12 -6.44
C GLU A 73 26.99 -34.05 -5.29
N ASN A 74 26.70 -33.68 -4.04
CA ASN A 74 27.06 -34.43 -2.83
C ASN A 74 25.85 -35.20 -2.29
N ILE A 75 25.90 -36.53 -2.42
CA ILE A 75 24.82 -37.46 -1.96
C ILE A 75 24.62 -37.46 -0.42
N ILE A 76 25.39 -36.69 0.35
CA ILE A 76 25.46 -36.73 1.82
C ILE A 76 24.65 -35.60 2.49
N ALA A 77 24.19 -34.58 1.74
CA ALA A 77 23.39 -33.50 2.30
C ALA A 77 21.98 -33.98 2.67
N SER A 78 21.48 -33.57 3.84
CA SER A 78 20.10 -33.89 4.23
C SER A 78 19.11 -33.13 3.34
N GLU A 79 17.98 -33.74 3.06
CA GLU A 79 16.87 -33.09 2.30
C GLU A 79 16.36 -31.83 3.02
N GLU A 80 16.39 -31.82 4.35
CA GLU A 80 15.97 -30.68 5.17
C GLU A 80 16.93 -29.49 5.03
N GLU A 81 18.27 -29.73 4.98
CA GLU A 81 19.26 -28.68 4.74
C GLU A 81 19.09 -28.07 3.33
N ARG A 82 18.77 -28.91 2.36
CA ARG A 82 18.49 -28.47 0.99
C ARG A 82 17.23 -27.62 0.92
N GLU A 83 16.15 -28.00 1.60
CA GLU A 83 14.94 -27.19 1.71
C GLU A 83 15.21 -25.83 2.32
N ALA A 84 15.91 -25.77 3.43
CA ALA A 84 16.28 -24.53 4.09
C ALA A 84 17.06 -23.58 3.17
N LEU A 85 17.99 -24.16 2.37
CA LEU A 85 18.78 -23.39 1.40
C LEU A 85 17.91 -22.86 0.24
N ILE A 86 16.98 -23.68 -0.27
CA ILE A 86 16.03 -23.28 -1.31
C ILE A 86 15.13 -22.13 -0.81
N LEU A 87 14.60 -22.25 0.41
CA LEU A 87 13.80 -21.18 1.03
C LEU A 87 14.60 -19.88 1.20
N SER A 88 15.85 -19.98 1.65
CA SER A 88 16.74 -18.81 1.78
C SER A 88 17.00 -18.16 0.42
N LEU A 89 17.31 -18.96 -0.60
CA LEU A 89 17.57 -18.45 -1.95
C LEU A 89 16.30 -17.81 -2.56
N SER A 90 15.14 -18.44 -2.39
CA SER A 90 13.88 -17.88 -2.90
C SER A 90 13.52 -16.54 -2.24
N LYS A 91 13.73 -16.41 -0.92
CA LYS A 91 13.55 -15.14 -0.20
C LYS A 91 14.50 -14.05 -0.70
N VAL A 92 15.77 -14.37 -0.90
CA VAL A 92 16.77 -13.41 -1.42
C VAL A 92 16.41 -12.97 -2.84
N LEU A 93 16.00 -13.88 -3.72
CA LEU A 93 15.54 -13.53 -5.06
C LEU A 93 14.28 -12.68 -5.04
N GLY A 94 13.33 -12.98 -4.15
CA GLY A 94 12.14 -12.16 -3.94
C GLY A 94 12.48 -10.73 -3.52
N LYS A 95 13.40 -10.55 -2.56
CA LYS A 95 13.85 -9.21 -2.14
C LYS A 95 14.58 -8.46 -3.26
N MET A 96 15.42 -9.14 -4.05
CA MET A 96 16.03 -8.53 -5.23
C MET A 96 14.99 -8.09 -6.25
N ALA A 97 13.97 -8.90 -6.47
CA ALA A 97 12.87 -8.58 -7.37
C ALA A 97 12.07 -7.35 -6.90
N GLU A 98 11.70 -7.27 -5.62
CA GLU A 98 11.04 -6.10 -5.02
C GLU A 98 11.87 -4.83 -5.25
N ILE A 99 13.18 -4.88 -5.01
CA ILE A 99 14.09 -3.75 -5.23
C ILE A 99 14.11 -3.36 -6.71
N LYS A 100 14.26 -4.32 -7.64
CA LYS A 100 14.26 -4.03 -9.07
C LYS A 100 12.98 -3.36 -9.53
N VAL A 101 11.84 -3.85 -9.07
CA VAL A 101 10.53 -3.24 -9.36
C VAL A 101 10.46 -1.81 -8.82
N SER A 102 10.94 -1.57 -7.60
CA SER A 102 10.90 -0.23 -6.99
C SER A 102 11.77 0.82 -7.70
N ILE A 103 12.82 0.39 -8.41
CA ILE A 103 13.66 1.28 -9.24
C ILE A 103 13.25 1.31 -10.72
N GLY A 104 12.09 0.69 -11.07
CA GLY A 104 11.54 0.70 -12.43
C GLY A 104 12.01 -0.45 -13.33
N ASP A 105 12.88 -1.36 -12.87
CA ASP A 105 13.27 -2.57 -13.63
C ASP A 105 12.22 -3.68 -13.45
N HIS A 106 11.04 -3.47 -14.00
CA HIS A 106 9.93 -4.43 -13.93
C HIS A 106 10.27 -5.76 -14.62
N PHE A 107 11.04 -5.74 -15.69
CA PHE A 107 11.45 -6.94 -16.42
C PHE A 107 12.39 -7.81 -15.56
N GLY A 108 13.45 -7.20 -15.00
CA GLY A 108 14.38 -7.89 -14.13
C GLY A 108 13.72 -8.39 -12.84
N GLY A 109 12.81 -7.60 -12.26
CA GLY A 109 12.04 -8.02 -11.09
C GLY A 109 11.14 -9.22 -11.38
N ARG A 110 10.40 -9.20 -12.49
CA ARG A 110 9.55 -10.33 -12.93
C ARG A 110 10.36 -11.61 -13.17
N GLN A 111 11.58 -11.48 -13.73
CA GLN A 111 12.45 -12.62 -13.95
C GLN A 111 12.93 -13.24 -12.62
N ASP A 112 13.36 -12.41 -11.65
CA ASP A 112 13.80 -12.90 -10.34
C ASP A 112 12.64 -13.56 -9.57
N PHE A 113 11.42 -13.02 -9.61
CA PHE A 113 10.23 -13.67 -9.03
C PHE A 113 9.94 -15.02 -9.70
N THR A 114 10.08 -15.10 -11.03
CA THR A 114 9.89 -16.34 -11.78
C THR A 114 10.95 -17.38 -11.41
N ASP A 115 12.20 -16.98 -11.29
CA ASP A 115 13.29 -17.85 -10.86
C ASP A 115 13.05 -18.36 -9.42
N ALA A 116 12.60 -17.49 -8.53
CA ALA A 116 12.27 -17.85 -7.15
C ALA A 116 11.08 -18.84 -7.07
N THR A 117 10.01 -18.64 -7.85
CA THR A 117 8.89 -19.57 -7.89
C THR A 117 9.30 -20.94 -8.44
N ASN A 118 10.20 -20.98 -9.45
CA ASN A 118 10.70 -22.22 -10.01
C ASN A 118 11.50 -23.06 -8.99
N LEU A 119 12.18 -22.41 -8.03
CA LEU A 119 12.86 -23.12 -6.93
C LEU A 119 11.86 -23.82 -5.99
N LEU A 120 10.67 -23.22 -5.81
CA LEU A 120 9.61 -23.72 -4.94
C LEU A 120 8.56 -24.58 -5.67
N ASN A 121 8.78 -24.91 -6.96
CA ASN A 121 7.91 -25.78 -7.78
C ASN A 121 8.00 -27.25 -7.34
N GLY A 122 7.60 -27.54 -6.12
CA GLY A 122 7.57 -28.87 -5.55
C GLY A 122 6.84 -28.84 -4.22
N GLU A 123 6.63 -30.02 -3.66
CA GLU A 123 6.17 -30.11 -2.28
C GLU A 123 7.37 -30.10 -1.33
N ALA A 124 7.19 -29.50 -0.16
CA ALA A 124 8.15 -29.59 0.91
C ALA A 124 8.37 -31.06 1.31
N VAL A 125 9.62 -31.45 1.45
CA VAL A 125 9.99 -32.82 1.82
C VAL A 125 9.78 -33.07 3.31
N SER A 126 9.91 -32.00 4.12
CA SER A 126 9.66 -32.04 5.56
C SER A 126 8.25 -32.54 5.88
N ASN A 127 8.13 -33.44 6.84
CA ASN A 127 6.84 -33.90 7.34
C ASN A 127 6.24 -32.94 8.39
N ASN A 128 6.99 -31.95 8.85
CA ASN A 128 6.53 -30.96 9.82
C ASN A 128 5.48 -30.03 9.20
N PRO A 129 4.26 -29.91 9.74
CA PRO A 129 3.21 -29.03 9.23
C PRO A 129 3.66 -27.56 9.13
N ILE A 130 4.43 -27.08 10.12
CA ILE A 130 4.93 -25.69 10.14
C ILE A 130 5.92 -25.44 8.99
N SER A 131 6.87 -26.35 8.75
CA SER A 131 7.79 -26.24 7.62
C SER A 131 7.08 -26.27 6.28
N LYS A 132 6.05 -27.13 6.13
CA LYS A 132 5.19 -27.15 4.94
C LYS A 132 4.42 -25.84 4.76
N ALA A 133 3.89 -25.29 5.85
CA ALA A 133 3.18 -24.02 5.82
C ALA A 133 4.11 -22.90 5.36
N GLN A 134 5.35 -22.81 5.91
CA GLN A 134 6.34 -21.82 5.50
C GLN A 134 6.72 -21.94 4.01
N TRP A 135 6.83 -23.15 3.48
CA TRP A 135 7.09 -23.38 2.06
C TRP A 135 5.94 -22.87 1.18
N LYS A 136 4.70 -23.20 1.56
CA LYS A 136 3.50 -22.75 0.86
C LYS A 136 3.33 -21.23 0.90
N GLU A 137 3.54 -20.63 2.07
CA GLU A 137 3.51 -19.17 2.26
C GLU A 137 4.56 -18.46 1.41
N ALA A 138 5.81 -18.95 1.43
CA ALA A 138 6.87 -18.35 0.62
C ALA A 138 6.53 -18.40 -0.87
N ARG A 139 5.98 -19.51 -1.37
CA ARG A 139 5.54 -19.63 -2.75
C ARG A 139 4.35 -18.74 -3.07
N ALA A 140 3.36 -18.69 -2.19
CA ALA A 140 2.20 -17.83 -2.35
C ALA A 140 2.59 -16.35 -2.47
N ASN A 141 3.48 -15.86 -1.61
CA ASN A 141 3.97 -14.48 -1.66
C ASN A 141 4.60 -14.14 -3.01
N LEU A 142 5.41 -15.04 -3.57
CA LEU A 142 6.02 -14.82 -4.89
C LEU A 142 4.96 -14.78 -6.01
N TYR A 143 3.93 -15.63 -5.96
CA TYR A 143 2.84 -15.59 -6.92
C TYR A 143 1.94 -14.36 -6.76
N LEU A 144 1.76 -13.82 -5.56
CA LEU A 144 1.06 -12.55 -5.35
C LEU A 144 1.80 -11.39 -6.06
N TYR A 145 3.13 -11.31 -5.93
CA TYR A 145 3.93 -10.33 -6.65
C TYR A 145 3.89 -10.53 -8.17
N LEU A 146 3.98 -11.78 -8.64
CA LEU A 146 3.85 -12.07 -10.07
C LEU A 146 2.48 -11.67 -10.61
N GLY A 147 1.41 -11.87 -9.84
CA GLY A 147 0.07 -11.41 -10.19
C GLY A 147 -0.01 -9.90 -10.38
N GLN A 148 0.68 -9.13 -9.53
CA GLN A 148 0.75 -7.67 -9.66
C GLN A 148 1.60 -7.18 -10.84
N LEU A 149 2.56 -7.99 -11.30
CA LEU A 149 3.46 -7.66 -12.41
C LEU A 149 3.05 -8.25 -13.76
N THR A 150 1.93 -8.93 -13.81
CA THR A 150 1.35 -9.51 -15.03
C THR A 150 -0.06 -8.99 -15.24
N ASN A 151 -0.63 -9.22 -16.41
CA ASN A 151 -1.93 -8.69 -16.78
C ASN A 151 -2.92 -9.80 -17.11
N CYS A 152 -4.20 -9.49 -17.05
CA CYS A 152 -5.29 -10.34 -17.53
C CYS A 152 -5.25 -11.77 -16.94
N THR A 153 -5.31 -12.76 -17.80
CA THR A 153 -5.37 -14.19 -17.41
C THR A 153 -4.10 -14.68 -16.72
N ASP A 154 -2.93 -14.15 -17.04
CA ASP A 154 -1.68 -14.55 -16.38
C ASP A 154 -1.66 -14.07 -14.93
N ALA A 155 -2.13 -12.85 -14.67
CA ALA A 155 -2.31 -12.33 -13.32
C ALA A 155 -3.32 -13.17 -12.52
N LEU A 156 -4.47 -13.49 -13.14
CA LEU A 156 -5.49 -14.33 -12.51
C LEU A 156 -4.94 -15.70 -12.12
N ASN A 157 -4.19 -16.34 -13.00
CA ASN A 157 -3.58 -17.65 -12.75
C ASN A 157 -2.58 -17.59 -11.60
N ALA A 158 -1.78 -16.51 -11.52
CA ALA A 158 -0.83 -16.30 -10.44
C ALA A 158 -1.57 -16.12 -9.11
N PHE A 159 -2.57 -15.25 -9.04
CA PHE A 159 -3.36 -15.06 -7.82
C PHE A 159 -4.12 -16.33 -7.40
N GLN A 160 -4.68 -17.10 -8.34
CA GLN A 160 -5.35 -18.36 -8.02
C GLN A 160 -4.39 -19.40 -7.45
N THR A 161 -3.14 -19.45 -7.95
CA THR A 161 -2.09 -20.32 -7.42
C THR A 161 -1.74 -19.90 -5.98
N ALA A 162 -1.54 -18.60 -5.75
CA ALA A 162 -1.29 -18.06 -4.41
C ALA A 162 -2.43 -18.38 -3.44
N ILE A 163 -3.68 -18.18 -3.86
CA ILE A 163 -4.89 -18.50 -3.07
C ILE A 163 -4.91 -19.98 -2.69
N GLY A 164 -4.56 -20.87 -3.61
CA GLY A 164 -4.46 -22.31 -3.34
C GLY A 164 -3.42 -22.61 -2.24
N ASP A 165 -2.24 -22.06 -2.36
CA ASP A 165 -1.17 -22.24 -1.38
C ASP A 165 -1.50 -21.63 -0.01
N LEU A 166 -2.11 -20.43 0.05
CA LEU A 166 -2.53 -19.81 1.30
C LEU A 166 -3.62 -20.63 2.02
N LYS A 167 -4.58 -21.21 1.27
CA LYS A 167 -5.57 -22.13 1.85
C LYS A 167 -4.91 -23.38 2.44
N ASP A 168 -3.98 -23.99 1.72
CA ASP A 168 -3.23 -25.13 2.23
C ASP A 168 -2.40 -24.74 3.47
N CYS A 169 -1.78 -23.55 3.47
CA CYS A 169 -1.04 -23.03 4.61
C CYS A 169 -1.94 -22.89 5.84
N ILE A 170 -3.13 -22.33 5.72
CA ILE A 170 -4.11 -22.23 6.81
C ILE A 170 -4.44 -23.59 7.39
N VAL A 171 -4.72 -24.60 6.55
CA VAL A 171 -5.03 -25.96 7.00
C VAL A 171 -3.85 -26.57 7.78
N LEU A 172 -2.62 -26.36 7.32
CA LEU A 172 -1.42 -26.87 7.99
C LEU A 172 -1.18 -26.18 9.34
N LEU A 173 -1.36 -24.86 9.43
CA LEU A 173 -1.22 -24.10 10.66
C LEU A 173 -2.34 -24.46 11.67
N ASP A 174 -3.58 -24.58 11.23
CA ASP A 174 -4.69 -25.02 12.07
C ASP A 174 -4.45 -26.44 12.64
N SER A 175 -3.89 -27.34 11.81
CA SER A 175 -3.53 -28.71 12.27
C SER A 175 -2.42 -28.65 13.32
N ALA A 176 -1.40 -27.80 13.13
CA ALA A 176 -0.30 -27.64 14.07
C ALA A 176 -0.78 -27.09 15.44
N LEU A 177 -1.79 -26.22 15.46
CA LEU A 177 -2.40 -25.69 16.68
C LEU A 177 -3.25 -26.75 17.42
N GLN A 178 -3.88 -27.67 16.67
CA GLN A 178 -4.71 -28.74 17.26
C GLN A 178 -3.88 -29.88 17.89
N ASP A 179 -2.69 -30.17 17.28
CA ASP A 179 -1.82 -31.26 17.73
C ASP A 179 -0.89 -30.83 18.89
N GLY A 180 -0.79 -29.55 19.20
CA GLY A 180 0.10 -29.00 20.23
C GLY A 180 -0.64 -28.80 21.57
N ASP A 181 -0.08 -29.34 22.65
CA ASP A 181 -0.49 -29.04 24.03
C ASP A 181 -0.10 -27.59 24.48
N ILE A 182 0.53 -26.82 23.60
CA ILE A 182 1.05 -25.47 23.87
C ILE A 182 0.42 -24.51 22.86
N GLN A 183 -0.26 -23.47 23.36
CA GLN A 183 -0.57 -22.29 22.55
C GLN A 183 0.75 -21.65 22.09
N ASP A 184 1.13 -21.90 20.85
CA ASP A 184 2.28 -21.23 20.24
C ASP A 184 1.79 -19.92 19.60
N ASP A 185 2.02 -18.80 20.29
CA ASP A 185 1.63 -17.46 19.83
C ASP A 185 2.19 -17.15 18.42
N ASN A 186 3.35 -17.73 18.06
CA ASN A 186 3.93 -17.53 16.73
C ASN A 186 3.09 -18.22 15.64
N VAL A 187 2.62 -19.44 15.88
CA VAL A 187 1.77 -20.17 14.94
C VAL A 187 0.40 -19.49 14.81
N GLN A 188 -0.13 -18.97 15.91
CA GLN A 188 -1.38 -18.23 15.89
C GLN A 188 -1.26 -16.92 15.11
N ASN A 189 -0.18 -16.17 15.30
CA ASN A 189 0.09 -14.96 14.55
C ASN A 189 0.28 -15.26 13.05
N ALA A 190 1.05 -16.30 12.71
CA ALA A 190 1.22 -16.74 11.32
C ALA A 190 -0.13 -17.11 10.67
N LEU A 191 -1.04 -17.76 11.40
CA LEU A 191 -2.38 -18.06 10.91
C LEU A 191 -3.20 -16.79 10.63
N ILE A 192 -3.12 -15.80 11.51
CA ILE A 192 -3.81 -14.50 11.32
C ILE A 192 -3.23 -13.80 10.08
N GLU A 193 -1.91 -13.70 9.97
CA GLU A 193 -1.23 -13.09 8.83
C GLU A 193 -1.57 -13.80 7.51
N THR A 194 -1.58 -15.14 7.50
CA THR A 194 -1.96 -15.91 6.31
C THR A 194 -3.42 -15.66 5.90
N LYS A 195 -4.35 -15.52 6.85
CA LYS A 195 -5.74 -15.17 6.55
C LYS A 195 -5.87 -13.76 5.98
N GLN A 196 -5.09 -12.81 6.47
CA GLN A 196 -5.04 -11.44 5.93
C GLN A 196 -4.48 -11.42 4.50
N GLN A 197 -3.42 -12.18 4.24
CA GLN A 197 -2.86 -12.33 2.89
C GLN A 197 -3.88 -12.96 1.92
N LEU A 198 -4.61 -13.97 2.38
CA LEU A 198 -5.68 -14.62 1.58
C LEU A 198 -6.83 -13.63 1.30
N CYS A 199 -7.21 -12.81 2.27
CA CYS A 199 -8.19 -11.74 2.08
C CYS A 199 -7.72 -10.75 1.00
N GLY A 200 -6.48 -10.26 1.09
CA GLY A 200 -5.87 -9.38 0.09
C GLY A 200 -5.77 -10.02 -1.31
N ALA A 201 -5.45 -11.31 -1.37
CA ALA A 201 -5.41 -12.05 -2.65
C ALA A 201 -6.79 -12.10 -3.34
N TYR A 202 -7.87 -12.30 -2.58
CA TYR A 202 -9.21 -12.22 -3.13
C TYR A 202 -9.59 -10.81 -3.58
N CYS A 203 -9.16 -9.77 -2.86
CA CYS A 203 -9.36 -8.38 -3.28
C CYS A 203 -8.64 -8.10 -4.61
N SER A 204 -7.41 -8.61 -4.78
CA SER A 204 -6.67 -8.47 -6.05
C SER A 204 -7.33 -9.19 -7.22
N VAL A 205 -7.92 -10.38 -6.99
CA VAL A 205 -8.72 -11.08 -8.01
C VAL A 205 -9.96 -10.26 -8.39
N ALA A 206 -10.63 -9.67 -7.41
CA ALA A 206 -11.79 -8.81 -7.67
C ALA A 206 -11.42 -7.56 -8.47
N GLU A 207 -10.29 -6.94 -8.15
CA GLU A 207 -9.77 -5.79 -8.90
C GLU A 207 -9.50 -6.14 -10.37
N LEU A 208 -8.90 -7.29 -10.64
CA LEU A 208 -8.73 -7.76 -12.03
C LEU A 208 -10.06 -7.86 -12.79
N TYR A 209 -11.13 -8.35 -12.14
CA TYR A 209 -12.45 -8.42 -12.77
C TYR A 209 -13.15 -7.06 -12.88
N LEU A 210 -12.75 -6.08 -12.12
CA LEU A 210 -13.23 -4.70 -12.26
C LEU A 210 -12.46 -3.91 -13.34
N THR A 211 -11.26 -4.34 -13.68
CA THR A 211 -10.35 -3.65 -14.62
C THR A 211 -10.07 -4.49 -15.86
N ASP A 212 -9.02 -5.29 -15.85
CA ASP A 212 -8.47 -6.01 -17.00
C ASP A 212 -9.40 -7.06 -17.59
N LEU A 213 -10.20 -7.72 -16.74
CA LEU A 213 -11.10 -8.80 -17.11
C LEU A 213 -12.58 -8.39 -17.08
N CYS A 214 -12.88 -7.09 -17.06
CA CYS A 214 -14.27 -6.59 -16.92
C CYS A 214 -15.19 -6.98 -18.09
N TYR A 215 -14.61 -7.33 -19.25
CA TYR A 215 -15.37 -7.79 -20.43
C TYR A 215 -15.51 -9.33 -20.51
N GLU A 216 -14.89 -10.06 -19.58
CA GLU A 216 -15.01 -11.53 -19.58
C GLU A 216 -16.42 -11.98 -19.19
N PRO A 217 -16.91 -13.08 -19.77
CA PRO A 217 -18.20 -13.64 -19.37
C PRO A 217 -18.23 -13.94 -17.87
N ASN A 218 -19.25 -13.48 -17.17
CA ASN A 218 -19.43 -13.59 -15.72
C ASN A 218 -18.43 -12.80 -14.86
N ALA A 219 -17.71 -11.82 -15.37
CA ALA A 219 -16.77 -11.00 -14.62
C ALA A 219 -17.39 -10.44 -13.32
N GLU A 220 -18.60 -9.88 -13.41
CA GLU A 220 -19.32 -9.32 -12.26
C GLU A 220 -19.56 -10.39 -11.16
N ASN A 221 -20.02 -11.59 -11.54
CA ASN A 221 -20.26 -12.65 -10.57
C ASN A 221 -18.96 -13.16 -9.95
N ALA A 222 -17.89 -13.30 -10.74
CA ALA A 222 -16.58 -13.72 -10.26
C ALA A 222 -15.95 -12.69 -9.29
N CYS A 223 -16.11 -11.39 -9.60
CA CYS A 223 -15.71 -10.31 -8.71
C CYS A 223 -16.49 -10.38 -7.39
N GLU A 224 -17.81 -10.49 -7.44
CA GLU A 224 -18.66 -10.56 -6.25
C GLU A 224 -18.34 -11.79 -5.39
N GLU A 225 -18.11 -12.96 -5.99
CA GLU A 225 -17.72 -14.19 -5.29
C GLU A 225 -16.37 -14.01 -4.57
N ALA A 226 -15.38 -13.45 -5.25
CA ALA A 226 -14.07 -13.18 -4.65
C ALA A 226 -14.20 -12.25 -3.44
N LEU A 227 -14.94 -11.14 -3.55
CA LEU A 227 -15.14 -10.21 -2.45
C LEU A 227 -15.98 -10.77 -1.30
N GLN A 228 -16.94 -11.65 -1.58
CA GLN A 228 -17.67 -12.35 -0.52
C GLN A 228 -16.75 -13.29 0.27
N LEU A 229 -15.80 -13.95 -0.39
CA LEU A 229 -14.79 -14.78 0.27
C LEU A 229 -13.81 -13.91 1.07
N ALA A 230 -13.40 -12.76 0.54
CA ALA A 230 -12.58 -11.80 1.28
C ALA A 230 -13.27 -11.32 2.56
N LEU A 231 -14.55 -10.94 2.49
CA LEU A 231 -15.32 -10.48 3.64
C LEU A 231 -15.54 -11.56 4.71
N GLN A 232 -15.52 -12.86 4.36
CA GLN A 232 -15.57 -13.96 5.33
C GLN A 232 -14.28 -14.09 6.14
N LEU A 233 -13.16 -13.63 5.60
CA LEU A 233 -11.84 -13.63 6.23
C LEU A 233 -11.54 -12.30 6.92
N ASP A 234 -12.40 -11.29 6.72
CA ASP A 234 -12.20 -9.93 7.19
C ASP A 234 -12.18 -9.87 8.72
N ASP A 235 -11.10 -9.33 9.27
CA ASP A 235 -10.94 -9.07 10.69
C ASP A 235 -11.15 -7.56 10.95
N PRO A 236 -12.05 -7.17 11.88
CA PRO A 236 -12.24 -5.76 12.25
C PRO A 236 -10.97 -5.00 12.68
N LYS A 237 -9.92 -5.71 13.08
CA LYS A 237 -8.63 -5.14 13.48
C LYS A 237 -7.63 -5.02 12.33
N SER A 238 -7.92 -5.61 11.18
CA SER A 238 -7.04 -5.56 10.02
C SER A 238 -7.42 -4.44 9.05
N SER A 239 -6.63 -4.30 7.99
CA SER A 239 -6.89 -3.34 6.91
C SER A 239 -8.29 -3.53 6.32
N PRO A 240 -9.01 -2.44 5.99
CA PRO A 240 -10.38 -2.50 5.48
C PRO A 240 -10.48 -2.83 3.97
N ASP A 241 -9.50 -3.54 3.40
CA ASP A 241 -9.38 -3.80 1.95
C ASP A 241 -10.66 -4.41 1.36
N ALA A 242 -11.21 -5.45 2.01
CA ALA A 242 -12.40 -6.13 1.52
C ALA A 242 -13.65 -5.22 1.52
N LEU A 243 -13.78 -4.36 2.52
CA LEU A 243 -14.89 -3.39 2.60
C LEU A 243 -14.79 -2.34 1.51
N GLN A 244 -13.60 -1.78 1.28
CA GLN A 244 -13.35 -0.78 0.25
C GLN A 244 -13.55 -1.36 -1.15
N ALA A 245 -13.00 -2.53 -1.43
CA ALA A 245 -13.17 -3.21 -2.71
C ALA A 245 -14.64 -3.57 -2.99
N MET A 246 -15.37 -4.06 -1.98
CA MET A 246 -16.80 -4.31 -2.12
C MET A 246 -17.59 -3.01 -2.33
N ALA A 247 -17.21 -1.90 -1.69
CA ALA A 247 -17.85 -0.59 -1.93
C ALA A 247 -17.70 -0.18 -3.40
N ASN A 248 -16.51 -0.34 -3.98
CA ASN A 248 -16.25 -0.05 -5.39
C ASN A 248 -17.12 -0.90 -6.32
N LEU A 249 -17.23 -2.22 -6.07
CA LEU A 249 -18.14 -3.10 -6.82
C LEU A 249 -19.60 -2.61 -6.70
N ARG A 250 -20.06 -2.25 -5.50
CA ARG A 250 -21.45 -1.78 -5.30
C ARG A 250 -21.74 -0.47 -6.04
N LEU A 251 -20.75 0.43 -6.16
CA LEU A 251 -20.88 1.63 -6.99
C LEU A 251 -21.04 1.26 -8.47
N SER A 252 -20.21 0.39 -9.00
CA SER A 252 -20.31 -0.07 -10.40
C SER A 252 -21.67 -0.72 -10.70
N GLN A 253 -22.27 -1.41 -9.72
CA GLN A 253 -23.61 -2.00 -9.77
C GLN A 253 -24.73 -0.99 -9.51
N LYS A 254 -24.44 0.29 -9.26
CA LYS A 254 -25.41 1.34 -8.88
C LYS A 254 -26.18 1.03 -7.59
N ARG A 255 -25.59 0.22 -6.70
CA ARG A 255 -26.12 -0.10 -5.36
C ARG A 255 -25.60 0.91 -4.35
N ASN A 256 -25.87 2.21 -4.60
CA ASN A 256 -25.27 3.36 -3.94
C ASN A 256 -25.40 3.34 -2.40
N LYS A 257 -26.54 2.87 -1.87
CA LYS A 257 -26.73 2.77 -0.41
C LYS A 257 -25.80 1.75 0.25
N GLU A 258 -25.57 0.63 -0.42
CA GLU A 258 -24.67 -0.41 0.10
C GLU A 258 -23.22 0.06 0.02
N ALA A 259 -22.83 0.67 -1.10
CA ALA A 259 -21.51 1.27 -1.28
C ALA A 259 -21.20 2.30 -0.19
N LEU A 260 -22.13 3.20 0.07
CA LEU A 260 -22.04 4.22 1.12
C LEU A 260 -21.78 3.61 2.51
N ASN A 261 -22.55 2.59 2.89
CA ASN A 261 -22.37 1.93 4.18
C ASN A 261 -21.00 1.21 4.28
N LEU A 262 -20.57 0.57 3.19
CA LEU A 262 -19.30 -0.16 3.17
C LEU A 262 -18.10 0.77 3.26
N VAL A 263 -18.09 1.89 2.50
CA VAL A 263 -16.96 2.82 2.53
C VAL A 263 -16.87 3.56 3.86
N LEU A 264 -18.00 3.93 4.48
CA LEU A 264 -18.00 4.52 5.82
C LEU A 264 -17.53 3.53 6.89
N ASN A 265 -17.89 2.23 6.77
CA ASN A 265 -17.37 1.20 7.65
C ASN A 265 -15.86 0.98 7.44
N ALA A 266 -15.37 1.05 6.20
CA ALA A 266 -13.95 0.99 5.90
C ALA A 266 -13.20 2.18 6.54
N TYR A 267 -13.70 3.41 6.35
CA TYR A 267 -13.15 4.61 6.97
C TYR A 267 -13.11 4.53 8.50
N ASN A 268 -14.16 4.03 9.16
CA ASN A 268 -14.22 3.93 10.60
C ASN A 268 -13.08 3.10 11.22
N ARG A 269 -12.48 2.17 10.46
CA ARG A 269 -11.33 1.38 10.92
C ARG A 269 -10.01 2.16 10.90
N VAL A 270 -9.90 3.16 10.04
CA VAL A 270 -8.68 3.96 9.86
C VAL A 270 -8.84 5.38 10.42
N ARG A 271 -10.01 5.70 10.95
CA ARG A 271 -10.39 7.05 11.37
C ARG A 271 -9.40 7.66 12.35
N GLU A 272 -9.05 6.96 13.43
CA GLU A 272 -8.18 7.50 14.49
C GLU A 272 -6.82 7.90 13.94
N GLY A 273 -6.23 7.08 13.08
CA GLY A 273 -4.95 7.39 12.43
C GLY A 273 -5.06 8.53 11.44
N CYS A 274 -6.14 8.58 10.64
CA CYS A 274 -6.37 9.66 9.70
C CYS A 274 -6.60 11.00 10.41
N GLU A 275 -7.42 11.03 11.47
CA GLU A 275 -7.66 12.21 12.29
C GLU A 275 -6.35 12.72 12.92
N ALA A 276 -5.56 11.82 13.51
CA ALA A 276 -4.28 12.18 14.12
C ALA A 276 -3.29 12.79 13.11
N MET A 277 -3.21 12.24 11.91
CA MET A 277 -2.35 12.79 10.85
C MET A 277 -2.91 14.10 10.28
N ALA A 278 -4.22 14.21 10.09
CA ALA A 278 -4.87 15.42 9.59
C ALA A 278 -4.72 16.61 10.56
N ASP A 279 -4.67 16.34 11.88
CA ASP A 279 -4.39 17.34 12.91
C ASP A 279 -3.03 18.03 12.75
N LEU A 280 -2.04 17.34 12.16
CA LEU A 280 -0.70 17.91 11.91
C LEU A 280 -0.74 19.02 10.87
N VAL A 281 -1.69 18.98 9.95
CA VAL A 281 -1.86 19.98 8.86
C VAL A 281 -3.07 20.90 9.10
N GLY A 282 -3.62 20.89 10.32
CA GLY A 282 -4.72 21.78 10.71
C GLY A 282 -6.08 21.43 10.10
N LEU A 283 -6.27 20.18 9.64
CA LEU A 283 -7.51 19.70 9.03
C LEU A 283 -8.38 18.87 10.00
N SER A 284 -8.19 19.03 11.32
CA SER A 284 -9.03 18.32 12.30
C SER A 284 -10.33 19.06 12.59
N ASN A 285 -11.38 18.28 12.91
CA ASN A 285 -12.68 18.81 13.30
C ASN A 285 -12.70 19.47 14.69
N LYS A 286 -11.57 19.49 15.40
CA LYS A 286 -11.45 20.11 16.71
C LYS A 286 -10.91 21.52 16.54
N GLU A 287 -11.81 22.52 16.63
CA GLU A 287 -11.46 23.95 16.79
C GLU A 287 -11.21 24.76 15.53
N ALA A 288 -12.18 24.83 14.60
CA ALA A 288 -12.25 25.92 13.62
C ALA A 288 -12.66 27.27 14.27
N GLU A 289 -12.90 27.32 15.59
CA GLU A 289 -13.45 28.51 16.25
C GLU A 289 -12.42 29.42 16.94
N GLU A 290 -11.13 29.04 17.07
CA GLU A 290 -10.11 29.88 17.79
C GLU A 290 -8.77 30.06 17.05
N ALA A 291 -8.67 29.84 15.77
CA ALA A 291 -7.42 30.03 15.03
C ALA A 291 -7.19 31.49 14.64
N ASN A 292 -7.04 32.38 15.62
CA ASN A 292 -6.33 33.63 15.47
C ASN A 292 -4.84 33.40 15.81
N ASP A 293 -4.02 33.36 14.74
CA ASP A 293 -2.61 33.78 14.71
C ASP A 293 -1.64 33.13 15.72
N VAL A 294 -1.49 31.79 15.68
CA VAL A 294 -0.36 31.13 16.32
C VAL A 294 0.36 30.26 15.27
N ARG A 295 1.64 30.58 15.00
CA ARG A 295 2.57 29.66 14.32
C ARG A 295 2.47 28.30 15.01
N VAL A 296 1.93 27.31 14.31
CA VAL A 296 1.83 25.95 14.81
C VAL A 296 3.26 25.41 14.88
N GLU A 297 3.81 25.34 16.11
CA GLU A 297 5.00 24.52 16.35
C GLU A 297 4.63 23.10 15.90
N ALA A 298 5.51 22.46 15.11
CA ALA A 298 5.28 21.12 14.59
C ALA A 298 4.89 20.16 15.73
N LYS A 299 3.61 19.79 15.80
CA LYS A 299 3.11 18.82 16.77
C LYS A 299 3.68 17.45 16.36
N GLU A 300 4.44 16.82 17.24
CA GLU A 300 4.84 15.43 17.06
C GLU A 300 3.74 14.53 17.63
N LEU A 301 3.35 13.51 16.85
CA LEU A 301 2.41 12.47 17.32
C LEU A 301 3.08 11.65 18.44
N GLN A 302 2.35 11.35 19.50
CA GLN A 302 2.82 10.57 20.65
C GLN A 302 1.78 9.55 21.10
N GLY A 303 2.25 8.45 21.73
CA GLY A 303 1.38 7.43 22.29
C GLY A 303 0.45 6.76 21.28
N ASP A 304 -0.82 6.61 21.66
CA ASP A 304 -1.84 5.91 20.87
C ASP A 304 -2.06 6.54 19.48
N ALA A 305 -1.94 7.87 19.36
CA ALA A 305 -2.06 8.58 18.08
C ALA A 305 -0.93 8.22 17.12
N LEU A 306 0.29 8.04 17.61
CA LEU A 306 1.42 7.59 16.79
C LEU A 306 1.24 6.13 16.36
N GLU A 307 0.74 5.27 17.24
CA GLU A 307 0.46 3.87 16.91
C GLU A 307 -0.64 3.77 15.85
N ALA A 308 -1.75 4.52 16.01
CA ALA A 308 -2.82 4.60 15.03
C ALA A 308 -2.34 5.11 13.67
N ALA A 309 -1.50 6.16 13.65
CA ALA A 309 -0.92 6.67 12.41
C ALA A 309 0.02 5.66 11.72
N ASN A 310 0.83 4.93 12.50
CA ASN A 310 1.73 3.89 11.96
C ASN A 310 0.98 2.65 11.44
N SER A 311 -0.26 2.42 11.87
CA SER A 311 -1.10 1.31 11.42
C SER A 311 -1.94 1.64 10.18
N LEU A 312 -1.87 2.87 9.67
CA LEU A 312 -2.63 3.28 8.50
C LEU A 312 -2.25 2.45 7.26
N PRO A 313 -3.24 2.09 6.43
CA PRO A 313 -2.99 1.50 5.12
C PRO A 313 -2.12 2.41 4.25
N GLY A 314 -1.49 1.84 3.22
CA GLY A 314 -0.62 2.58 2.30
C GLY A 314 -1.30 3.79 1.65
N PHE A 315 -0.46 4.71 1.12
CA PHE A 315 -0.88 5.98 0.53
C PHE A 315 -1.96 5.80 -0.55
N GLU A 316 -1.71 4.94 -1.53
CA GLU A 316 -2.64 4.68 -2.65
C GLU A 316 -4.00 4.16 -2.18
N PHE A 317 -4.00 3.25 -1.20
CA PHE A 317 -5.24 2.72 -0.63
C PHE A 317 -6.10 3.84 -0.02
N ARG A 318 -5.50 4.74 0.76
CA ARG A 318 -6.18 5.88 1.37
C ARG A 318 -6.64 6.90 0.31
N CYS A 319 -5.85 7.10 -0.75
CA CYS A 319 -6.24 7.95 -1.87
C CYS A 319 -7.51 7.42 -2.55
N GLN A 320 -7.58 6.12 -2.83
CA GLN A 320 -8.78 5.48 -3.37
C GLN A 320 -9.97 5.55 -2.41
N MET A 321 -9.74 5.39 -1.10
CA MET A 321 -10.80 5.57 -0.10
C MET A 321 -11.39 6.97 -0.13
N ALA A 322 -10.57 8.00 -0.21
CA ALA A 322 -11.03 9.39 -0.30
C ALA A 322 -11.86 9.63 -1.57
N LYS A 323 -11.42 9.11 -2.72
CA LYS A 323 -12.17 9.18 -3.98
C LYS A 323 -13.54 8.50 -3.87
N LEU A 324 -13.59 7.29 -3.31
CA LEU A 324 -14.85 6.56 -3.10
C LEU A 324 -15.79 7.30 -2.14
N LEU A 325 -15.27 7.92 -1.08
CA LEU A 325 -16.06 8.73 -0.16
C LEU A 325 -16.68 9.94 -0.88
N LEU A 326 -15.92 10.66 -1.71
CA LEU A 326 -16.41 11.80 -2.49
C LEU A 326 -17.43 11.36 -3.54
N GLU A 327 -17.21 10.24 -4.22
CA GLU A 327 -18.17 9.68 -5.17
C GLU A 327 -19.46 9.29 -4.45
N CYS A 328 -19.39 8.58 -3.33
CA CYS A 328 -20.57 8.27 -2.52
C CYS A 328 -21.30 9.53 -2.07
N ALA A 329 -20.58 10.58 -1.63
CA ALA A 329 -21.19 11.85 -1.25
C ALA A 329 -21.99 12.49 -2.40
N SER A 330 -21.48 12.44 -3.62
CA SER A 330 -22.17 12.97 -4.81
C SER A 330 -23.42 12.17 -5.18
N LEU A 331 -23.45 10.87 -4.88
CA LEU A 331 -24.54 9.97 -5.23
C LEU A 331 -25.62 9.84 -4.15
N VAL A 332 -25.42 10.41 -2.96
CA VAL A 332 -26.41 10.33 -1.85
C VAL A 332 -27.79 10.81 -2.28
N GLU A 333 -27.88 11.86 -3.10
CA GLU A 333 -29.16 12.40 -3.58
C GLU A 333 -29.95 11.39 -4.42
N THR A 334 -29.29 10.44 -5.05
CA THR A 334 -29.90 9.39 -5.88
C THR A 334 -30.49 8.23 -5.06
N ILE A 335 -30.33 8.25 -3.73
CA ILE A 335 -30.80 7.17 -2.85
C ILE A 335 -32.23 7.45 -2.41
N ASP A 336 -33.21 6.89 -3.12
CA ASP A 336 -34.66 7.11 -2.87
C ASP A 336 -35.11 6.67 -1.47
N SER A 337 -34.43 5.72 -0.85
CA SER A 337 -34.80 5.18 0.47
C SER A 337 -34.41 6.07 1.65
N LEU A 338 -33.72 7.20 1.42
CA LEU A 338 -33.31 8.16 2.43
C LEU A 338 -34.20 9.40 2.37
N ASN A 339 -34.58 9.95 3.54
CA ASN A 339 -35.18 11.26 3.62
C ASN A 339 -34.14 12.38 3.50
N ASP A 340 -34.54 13.62 3.23
CA ASP A 340 -33.63 14.75 2.97
C ASP A 340 -32.66 15.01 4.14
N GLY A 341 -33.12 14.86 5.39
CA GLY A 341 -32.29 15.03 6.57
C GLY A 341 -31.20 13.96 6.68
N ASP A 342 -31.54 12.70 6.36
CA ASP A 342 -30.57 11.60 6.34
C ASP A 342 -29.60 11.74 5.16
N LYS A 343 -30.08 12.20 3.99
CA LYS A 343 -29.22 12.48 2.83
C LYS A 343 -28.16 13.51 3.18
N LYS A 344 -28.58 14.67 3.72
CA LYS A 344 -27.65 15.72 4.15
C LYS A 344 -26.62 15.20 5.17
N LYS A 345 -27.08 14.46 6.19
CA LYS A 345 -26.20 13.89 7.21
C LYS A 345 -25.18 12.92 6.60
N GLN A 346 -25.61 12.00 5.73
CA GLN A 346 -24.71 11.01 5.13
C GLN A 346 -23.74 11.64 4.14
N LYS A 347 -24.20 12.64 3.36
CA LYS A 347 -23.32 13.42 2.49
C LYS A 347 -22.19 14.07 3.30
N ASN A 348 -22.54 14.80 4.37
CA ASN A 348 -21.56 15.46 5.22
C ASN A 348 -20.62 14.45 5.87
N SER A 349 -21.12 13.31 6.36
CA SER A 349 -20.25 12.27 6.92
C SER A 349 -19.21 11.74 5.91
N CYS A 350 -19.57 11.59 4.64
CA CYS A 350 -18.61 11.19 3.60
C CYS A 350 -17.62 12.31 3.28
N VAL A 351 -18.07 13.55 3.21
CA VAL A 351 -17.18 14.70 2.96
C VAL A 351 -16.19 14.88 4.10
N GLU A 352 -16.66 14.87 5.35
CA GLU A 352 -15.80 14.95 6.54
C GLU A 352 -14.77 13.81 6.57
N ALA A 353 -15.22 12.57 6.33
CA ALA A 353 -14.33 11.41 6.24
C ALA A 353 -13.28 11.58 5.14
N SER A 354 -13.67 12.09 3.96
CA SER A 354 -12.73 12.33 2.86
C SER A 354 -11.69 13.39 3.21
N ILE A 355 -12.08 14.48 3.88
CA ILE A 355 -11.16 15.53 4.34
C ILE A 355 -10.14 14.96 5.33
N GLN A 356 -10.57 14.11 6.27
CA GLN A 356 -9.67 13.46 7.24
C GLN A 356 -8.66 12.55 6.54
N VAL A 357 -9.12 11.71 5.60
CA VAL A 357 -8.25 10.82 4.84
C VAL A 357 -7.26 11.63 3.99
N LEU A 358 -7.74 12.65 3.26
CA LEU A 358 -6.89 13.52 2.44
C LEU A 358 -5.91 14.34 3.29
N GLY A 359 -6.34 14.81 4.46
CA GLY A 359 -5.46 15.47 5.43
C GLY A 359 -4.33 14.57 5.90
N SER A 360 -4.61 13.28 6.14
CA SER A 360 -3.58 12.30 6.48
C SER A 360 -2.57 12.06 5.35
N LEU A 361 -3.00 12.14 4.11
CA LEU A 361 -2.14 12.02 2.92
C LEU A 361 -1.30 13.28 2.71
N LEU A 362 -1.89 14.46 2.91
CA LEU A 362 -1.20 15.74 2.82
C LEU A 362 -0.10 15.86 3.88
N ALA A 363 -0.35 15.38 5.11
CA ALA A 363 0.65 15.33 6.18
C ALA A 363 1.82 14.39 5.88
N GLU A 364 1.60 13.34 5.09
CA GLU A 364 2.63 12.40 4.67
C GLU A 364 3.43 12.91 3.48
N ASN A 365 2.75 13.50 2.48
CA ASN A 365 3.37 14.04 1.27
C ASN A 365 2.52 15.17 0.68
N ASP A 366 2.98 16.41 0.85
CA ASP A 366 2.34 17.63 0.34
C ASP A 366 2.72 17.95 -1.12
N GLU A 367 3.60 17.18 -1.76
CA GLU A 367 4.00 17.36 -3.16
C GLU A 367 3.01 16.72 -4.16
N VAL A 368 2.00 15.95 -3.68
CA VAL A 368 1.04 15.26 -4.54
C VAL A 368 -0.12 16.18 -4.92
N ILE A 369 -0.10 16.71 -6.13
CA ILE A 369 -1.07 17.68 -6.66
C ILE A 369 -2.53 17.20 -6.54
N GLU A 370 -2.76 15.91 -6.79
CA GLU A 370 -4.10 15.31 -6.74
C GLU A 370 -4.76 15.47 -5.35
N ILE A 371 -3.97 15.41 -4.27
CA ILE A 371 -4.50 15.57 -2.90
C ILE A 371 -5.05 16.98 -2.69
N TRP A 372 -4.34 18.00 -3.17
CA TRP A 372 -4.80 19.39 -3.12
C TRP A 372 -6.10 19.58 -3.91
N PHE A 373 -6.17 19.04 -5.12
CA PHE A 373 -7.38 19.07 -5.94
C PHE A 373 -8.57 18.39 -5.26
N LEU A 374 -8.37 17.18 -4.71
CA LEU A 374 -9.44 16.44 -4.03
C LEU A 374 -9.92 17.13 -2.75
N LEU A 375 -9.03 17.81 -2.01
CA LEU A 375 -9.43 18.65 -0.86
C LEU A 375 -10.31 19.81 -1.32
N GLY A 376 -9.95 20.49 -2.40
CA GLY A 376 -10.81 21.51 -3.02
C GLY A 376 -12.20 20.98 -3.36
N CYS A 377 -12.26 19.78 -3.96
CA CYS A 377 -13.54 19.10 -4.26
C CYS A 377 -14.33 18.76 -2.99
N ALA A 378 -13.65 18.28 -1.93
CA ALA A 378 -14.28 17.95 -0.66
C ALA A 378 -14.93 19.18 -0.01
N PHE A 379 -14.20 20.29 0.15
CA PHE A 379 -14.71 21.52 0.74
C PHE A 379 -15.80 22.17 -0.10
N SER A 380 -15.74 22.10 -1.43
CA SER A 380 -16.80 22.59 -2.31
C SER A 380 -18.08 21.76 -2.24
N SER A 381 -17.99 20.48 -1.83
CA SER A 381 -19.12 19.55 -1.70
C SER A 381 -19.75 19.54 -0.31
N ALA A 382 -19.12 20.18 0.68
CA ALA A 382 -19.61 20.29 2.05
C ALA A 382 -20.97 21.04 2.12
N ASP A 383 -21.76 20.78 3.16
CA ASP A 383 -22.99 21.51 3.42
C ASP A 383 -23.05 21.96 4.90
N PRO A 384 -22.85 23.26 5.20
CA PRO A 384 -22.71 24.36 4.23
C PRO A 384 -21.38 24.30 3.46
N LYS A 385 -21.38 24.87 2.24
CA LYS A 385 -20.15 24.97 1.45
C LYS A 385 -19.10 25.80 2.18
N ASN A 386 -17.85 25.34 2.11
CA ASN A 386 -16.70 26.11 2.58
C ASN A 386 -15.91 26.62 1.36
N SER A 387 -16.45 27.67 0.72
CA SER A 387 -15.87 28.24 -0.51
C SER A 387 -14.45 28.75 -0.31
N GLN A 388 -14.15 29.33 0.85
CA GLN A 388 -12.81 29.85 1.18
C GLN A 388 -11.75 28.72 1.21
N SER A 389 -12.03 27.65 1.94
CA SER A 389 -11.11 26.50 1.97
C SER A 389 -11.02 25.83 0.61
N ALA A 390 -12.15 25.67 -0.10
CA ALA A 390 -12.15 25.08 -1.44
C ALA A 390 -11.26 25.88 -2.40
N ARG A 391 -11.39 27.22 -2.40
CA ARG A 391 -10.56 28.13 -3.21
C ARG A 391 -9.09 27.96 -2.88
N TYR A 392 -8.73 27.99 -1.60
CA TYR A 392 -7.34 27.83 -1.14
C TYR A 392 -6.70 26.55 -1.70
N TYR A 393 -7.40 25.41 -1.62
CA TYR A 393 -6.87 24.13 -2.09
C TYR A 393 -6.79 24.04 -3.61
N PHE A 394 -7.77 24.59 -4.34
CA PHE A 394 -7.71 24.65 -5.81
C PHE A 394 -6.61 25.58 -6.31
N GLU A 395 -6.39 26.74 -5.69
CA GLU A 395 -5.33 27.68 -6.06
C GLU A 395 -3.95 27.04 -5.88
N ASN A 396 -3.70 26.34 -4.77
CA ASN A 396 -2.45 25.60 -4.57
C ASN A 396 -2.25 24.49 -5.63
N SER A 397 -3.30 23.72 -5.91
CA SER A 397 -3.25 22.71 -6.97
C SER A 397 -2.92 23.33 -8.32
N LEU A 398 -3.52 24.48 -8.66
CA LEU A 398 -3.29 25.20 -9.90
C LEU A 398 -1.84 25.72 -10.00
N GLU A 399 -1.32 26.29 -8.93
CA GLU A 399 0.06 26.77 -8.87
C GLU A 399 1.06 25.62 -9.09
N MET A 400 0.83 24.48 -8.44
CA MET A 400 1.67 23.29 -8.60
C MET A 400 1.63 22.77 -10.05
N LEU A 401 0.45 22.67 -10.66
CA LEU A 401 0.31 22.27 -12.07
C LEU A 401 1.02 23.21 -13.03
N GLN A 402 0.89 24.55 -12.83
CA GLN A 402 1.56 25.55 -13.64
C GLN A 402 3.09 25.45 -13.49
N ASN A 403 3.60 25.18 -12.28
CA ASN A 403 5.02 24.98 -12.04
C ASN A 403 5.55 23.73 -12.78
N VAL A 404 4.83 22.61 -12.71
CA VAL A 404 5.19 21.38 -13.44
C VAL A 404 5.19 21.62 -14.96
N LYS A 405 4.14 22.28 -15.49
CA LYS A 405 4.07 22.66 -16.91
C LYS A 405 5.28 23.47 -17.33
N LYS A 406 5.63 24.53 -16.58
CA LYS A 406 6.77 25.38 -16.86
C LYS A 406 8.10 24.63 -16.87
N ILE A 407 8.29 23.67 -15.97
CA ILE A 407 9.50 22.83 -15.94
C ILE A 407 9.55 21.95 -17.19
N MET A 408 8.45 21.34 -17.57
CA MET A 408 8.37 20.49 -18.78
C MET A 408 8.63 21.29 -20.06
N GLU A 409 8.05 22.49 -20.18
CA GLU A 409 8.27 23.38 -21.35
C GLU A 409 9.73 23.89 -21.48
N GLN A 410 10.51 23.84 -20.40
CA GLN A 410 11.95 24.19 -20.43
C GLN A 410 12.85 23.02 -20.78
N GLY A 411 12.33 21.78 -20.78
CA GLY A 411 13.00 20.58 -21.25
C GLY A 411 12.95 20.43 -22.78
N ASP A 412 13.78 19.55 -23.33
CA ASP A 412 13.67 19.17 -24.76
C ASP A 412 12.42 18.30 -24.96
N ILE A 413 11.38 18.89 -25.55
CA ILE A 413 10.10 18.23 -25.85
C ILE A 413 10.19 17.70 -27.29
N ASP A 414 10.94 16.63 -27.50
CA ASP A 414 11.11 16.06 -28.83
C ASP A 414 10.40 14.70 -29.02
N ASP A 415 9.73 14.18 -27.98
CA ASP A 415 9.02 12.90 -28.03
C ASP A 415 7.50 13.04 -27.84
N GLU A 416 6.78 12.07 -28.40
CA GLU A 416 5.31 12.00 -28.35
C GLU A 416 4.77 11.83 -26.93
N GLU A 417 5.55 11.20 -26.04
CA GLU A 417 5.19 10.94 -24.65
C GLU A 417 5.19 12.24 -23.82
N SER A 418 6.21 13.09 -24.01
CA SER A 418 6.29 14.42 -23.37
C SER A 418 5.18 15.35 -23.83
N MET A 419 4.80 15.30 -25.12
CA MET A 419 3.66 16.08 -25.63
C MET A 419 2.33 15.60 -25.05
N THR A 420 2.14 14.31 -24.88
CA THR A 420 0.92 13.74 -24.28
C THR A 420 0.80 14.15 -22.82
N ALA A 421 1.88 14.05 -22.03
CA ALA A 421 1.90 14.47 -20.65
C ALA A 421 1.61 15.98 -20.48
N LEU A 422 2.09 16.82 -21.39
CA LEU A 422 1.81 18.26 -21.39
C LEU A 422 0.33 18.55 -21.65
N ASN A 423 -0.29 17.83 -22.59
CA ASN A 423 -1.73 17.96 -22.86
C ASN A 423 -2.58 17.54 -21.64
N GLU A 424 -2.20 16.46 -20.95
CA GLU A 424 -2.87 16.01 -19.72
C GLU A 424 -2.79 17.07 -18.61
N ILE A 425 -1.65 17.75 -18.48
CA ILE A 425 -1.48 18.85 -17.52
C ILE A 425 -2.38 20.02 -17.89
N ASP A 426 -2.48 20.38 -19.18
CA ASP A 426 -3.33 21.48 -19.65
C ASP A 426 -4.83 21.18 -19.41
N GLU A 427 -5.26 19.95 -19.62
CA GLU A 427 -6.61 19.52 -19.31
C GLU A 427 -6.89 19.65 -17.79
N LYS A 428 -5.97 19.25 -16.93
CA LYS A 428 -6.11 19.40 -15.47
C LYS A 428 -6.11 20.86 -15.02
N ILE A 429 -5.27 21.71 -15.61
CA ILE A 429 -5.27 23.17 -15.33
C ILE A 429 -6.65 23.74 -15.69
N THR A 430 -7.21 23.36 -16.83
CA THR A 430 -8.53 23.82 -17.26
C THR A 430 -9.62 23.36 -16.28
N GLU A 431 -9.58 22.10 -15.87
CA GLU A 431 -10.52 21.55 -14.88
C GLU A 431 -10.49 22.32 -13.55
N VAL A 432 -9.29 22.61 -13.02
CA VAL A 432 -9.14 23.37 -11.78
C VAL A 432 -9.66 24.80 -11.92
N GLN A 433 -9.38 25.46 -13.05
CA GLN A 433 -9.89 26.79 -13.34
C GLN A 433 -11.42 26.84 -13.41
N GLU A 434 -12.05 25.88 -14.08
CA GLU A 434 -13.50 25.75 -14.11
C GLU A 434 -14.11 25.58 -12.69
N LYS A 435 -13.44 24.82 -11.82
CA LYS A 435 -13.86 24.67 -10.42
C LYS A 435 -13.75 25.96 -9.64
N LEU A 436 -12.68 26.73 -9.84
CA LEU A 436 -12.51 28.06 -9.22
C LEU A 436 -13.58 29.04 -9.69
N ASP A 437 -13.87 29.09 -10.99
CA ASP A 437 -14.91 29.95 -11.55
C ASP A 437 -16.32 29.61 -10.99
N LEU A 438 -16.59 28.33 -10.75
CA LEU A 438 -17.86 27.88 -10.15
C LEU A 438 -18.02 28.25 -8.66
N LEU A 439 -16.93 28.58 -7.96
CA LEU A 439 -17.02 29.07 -6.57
C LEU A 439 -17.50 30.50 -6.50
N GLY A 440 -17.45 31.28 -7.63
CA GLY A 440 -17.81 32.69 -7.68
C GLY A 440 -16.79 33.60 -6.99
N ASP A 441 -16.90 34.89 -7.15
CA ASP A 441 -16.19 35.87 -6.36
C ASP A 441 -17.03 36.16 -5.10
N ASP A 442 -16.77 35.43 -4.01
CA ASP A 442 -17.47 35.62 -2.73
C ASP A 442 -17.16 36.99 -2.05
N ASP A 443 -16.45 37.91 -2.72
CA ASP A 443 -16.08 39.24 -2.19
C ASP A 443 -17.22 40.26 -2.29
N GLU A 444 -18.39 39.97 -2.92
CA GLU A 444 -19.47 40.95 -3.09
C GLU A 444 -20.54 40.93 -1.97
N ASP A 445 -20.60 39.93 -1.09
CA ASP A 445 -21.66 39.81 -0.08
C ASP A 445 -21.27 40.24 1.35
N MET A 446 -20.10 40.85 1.58
CA MET A 446 -19.66 41.32 2.92
C MET A 446 -19.75 42.85 3.08
N GLU A 447 -20.37 43.59 2.18
CA GLU A 447 -20.72 45.00 2.39
C GLU A 447 -22.22 45.17 2.30
N GLU A 448 -22.97 44.92 3.39
CA GLU A 448 -24.24 45.57 3.77
C GLU A 448 -24.90 44.76 4.90
N ASP A 449 -24.46 45.06 6.19
CA ASP A 449 -25.43 45.29 7.27
C ASP A 449 -24.73 45.95 8.50
#